data_7f2636a2946bc9a1d58919d229eb0aa8
#
_entry.id   7f2636a2946bc9a1d58919d229eb0aa8
#
_cell.length_a   1.000
_cell.length_b   1.000
_cell.length_c   1.000
_cell.angle_alpha   90.00
_cell.angle_beta   90.00
_cell.angle_gamma   90.00
#
_symmetry.space_group_name_H-M   'P 1'
#
loop_
_entity.id
_entity.type
_entity.pdbx_description
1 polymer ?
#
loop_
_entity_poly.entity_id
_entity_poly.type
_entity_poly.pdbx_seq_one_letter_code
_entity_poly.pdbx_strand_id
1 'polypeptide(L)'
;MKYSNSIYRKIAIMLFALTVSLTLFSSCKKKNDIPPASYENAAYFLVPRIESTSNLDPLIYHFIKNYSFYFLGDPTIVKDTIWLPQVRIVGNVADHDRVINIKVIDSGTTAIAGKNYKLLNYVVPAGSFVANKLGVEVYRTADLGDNTLKLMLKLEPNADFPGLMIGNSLSYDAKYYTGDTYKINISNKLIEPPYWAPFIIHFNAFSTVKYQFMVDVLHVYIGTNPDTSIDLGNITIYKTRLNNALDEYNNNHPNNHLTDENGNEISF
;
A
#
# COMPACT_ATOMS: atom_id res chain seq x y z
N MET A 1 10.88 71.94 -55.03
CA MET A 1 9.84 71.31 -54.21
C MET A 1 9.99 69.76 -54.04
N LYS A 2 11.19 69.17 -54.13
CA LYS A 2 11.36 67.71 -54.01
C LYS A 2 11.99 67.23 -52.68
N TYR A 3 12.52 68.13 -51.87
CA TYR A 3 13.19 67.76 -50.58
C TYR A 3 12.25 67.60 -49.38
N SER A 4 11.08 68.27 -49.41
CA SER A 4 10.12 68.21 -48.29
C SER A 4 9.50 66.82 -48.08
N ASN A 5 9.15 66.13 -49.17
CA ASN A 5 8.51 64.81 -49.07
C ASN A 5 9.40 63.69 -48.51
N SER A 6 10.70 63.83 -48.63
CA SER A 6 11.65 62.84 -48.11
C SER A 6 11.77 62.88 -46.58
N ILE A 7 11.69 64.12 -46.02
CA ILE A 7 11.81 64.33 -44.59
C ILE A 7 10.52 63.85 -43.89
N TYR A 8 9.36 64.20 -44.41
CA TYR A 8 8.08 63.73 -43.88
C TYR A 8 7.95 62.22 -43.96
N ARG A 9 8.41 61.59 -44.99
CA ARG A 9 8.41 60.15 -45.13
C ARG A 9 9.31 59.45 -44.11
N LYS A 10 10.47 60.03 -43.80
CA LYS A 10 11.39 59.51 -42.77
C LYS A 10 10.81 59.68 -41.35
N ILE A 11 10.18 60.84 -41.08
CA ILE A 11 9.51 61.10 -39.80
C ILE A 11 8.32 60.15 -39.63
N ALA A 12 7.52 59.91 -40.66
CA ALA A 12 6.39 58.97 -40.61
C ALA A 12 6.86 57.51 -40.34
N ILE A 13 7.96 57.06 -40.96
CA ILE A 13 8.54 55.74 -40.72
C ILE A 13 9.09 55.64 -39.28
N MET A 14 9.70 56.70 -38.78
CA MET A 14 10.27 56.74 -37.44
C MET A 14 9.16 56.70 -36.36
N LEU A 15 8.04 57.47 -36.58
CA LEU A 15 6.86 57.44 -35.73
C LEU A 15 6.15 56.08 -35.77
N PHE A 16 6.05 55.45 -36.95
CA PHE A 16 5.47 54.10 -37.07
C PHE A 16 6.32 53.05 -36.39
N ALA A 17 7.63 53.13 -36.52
CA ALA A 17 8.56 52.22 -35.82
C ALA A 17 8.51 52.41 -34.29
N LEU A 18 8.34 53.63 -33.81
CA LEU A 18 8.19 53.96 -32.38
C LEU A 18 6.86 53.43 -31.82
N THR A 19 5.78 53.54 -32.57
CA THR A 19 4.46 53.01 -32.14
C THR A 19 4.46 51.47 -32.10
N VAL A 20 5.06 50.80 -33.08
CA VAL A 20 5.21 49.34 -33.11
C VAL A 20 6.08 48.87 -31.96
N SER A 21 7.15 49.58 -31.64
CA SER A 21 8.03 49.28 -30.50
C SER A 21 7.31 49.40 -29.15
N LEU A 22 6.49 50.43 -28.96
CA LEU A 22 5.70 50.62 -27.74
C LEU A 22 4.62 49.55 -27.55
N THR A 23 4.05 49.02 -28.63
CA THR A 23 3.04 47.93 -28.53
C THR A 23 3.66 46.58 -28.17
N LEU A 24 4.92 46.36 -28.53
CA LEU A 24 5.64 45.10 -28.18
C LEU A 24 5.99 45.02 -26.71
N PHE A 25 6.12 46.12 -25.98
CA PHE A 25 6.41 46.14 -24.55
C PHE A 25 5.16 46.07 -23.66
N SER A 26 3.95 46.17 -24.23
CA SER A 26 2.69 46.11 -23.50
C SER A 26 2.18 44.68 -23.27
N SER A 27 2.84 43.66 -23.79
CA SER A 27 2.38 42.25 -23.75
C SER A 27 2.83 41.43 -22.57
N CYS A 28 3.59 42.00 -21.63
CA CYS A 28 3.89 41.36 -20.37
C CYS A 28 2.97 41.89 -19.27
N LYS A 29 1.67 41.59 -19.34
CA LYS A 29 0.89 41.53 -18.13
C LYS A 29 1.49 40.40 -17.28
N LYS A 30 2.11 40.74 -16.16
CA LYS A 30 2.41 39.79 -15.11
C LYS A 30 1.14 38.95 -14.88
N LYS A 31 1.22 37.69 -15.21
CA LYS A 31 0.19 36.68 -14.93
C LYS A 31 0.25 36.37 -13.41
N ASN A 32 -0.01 37.42 -12.60
CA ASN A 32 0.04 37.33 -11.14
C ASN A 32 -1.34 37.04 -10.55
N ASP A 33 -2.34 36.74 -11.38
CA ASP A 33 -3.69 36.45 -10.93
C ASP A 33 -4.14 35.02 -11.30
N ILE A 34 -3.21 34.07 -11.31
CA ILE A 34 -3.62 32.71 -11.01
C ILE A 34 -3.76 32.72 -9.49
N PRO A 35 -4.98 32.69 -8.92
CA PRO A 35 -5.11 32.49 -7.49
C PRO A 35 -4.27 31.26 -7.19
N PRO A 36 -3.49 31.23 -6.11
CA PRO A 36 -2.81 30.01 -5.69
C PRO A 36 -3.90 28.95 -5.71
N ALA A 37 -3.69 27.88 -6.47
CA ALA A 37 -4.63 26.78 -6.49
C ALA A 37 -4.76 26.39 -5.04
N SER A 38 -5.85 26.77 -4.39
CA SER A 38 -6.16 26.38 -3.02
C SER A 38 -6.51 24.89 -3.12
N TYR A 39 -5.50 24.05 -3.10
CA TYR A 39 -5.71 22.65 -2.92
C TYR A 39 -6.29 22.49 -1.52
N GLU A 40 -7.51 22.04 -1.43
CA GLU A 40 -8.05 21.59 -0.15
C GLU A 40 -7.08 20.56 0.43
N ASN A 41 -6.78 20.70 1.70
CA ASN A 41 -5.96 19.71 2.39
C ASN A 41 -6.66 18.36 2.30
N ALA A 42 -5.95 17.35 1.84
CA ALA A 42 -6.47 16.00 1.70
C ALA A 42 -5.49 15.00 2.33
N ALA A 43 -6.02 13.89 2.81
CA ALA A 43 -5.24 12.77 3.35
C ALA A 43 -5.51 11.51 2.53
N TYR A 44 -4.49 10.66 2.38
CA TYR A 44 -4.61 9.40 1.65
C TYR A 44 -3.62 8.35 2.15
N PHE A 45 -3.99 7.09 2.04
CA PHE A 45 -3.06 5.99 2.22
C PHE A 45 -2.09 5.92 1.03
N LEU A 46 -0.81 5.80 1.34
CA LEU A 46 0.24 5.56 0.36
C LEU A 46 0.72 4.12 0.50
N VAL A 47 0.39 3.29 -0.47
CA VAL A 47 0.73 1.86 -0.45
C VAL A 47 1.81 1.59 -1.50
N PRO A 48 2.97 1.03 -1.13
CA PRO A 48 3.98 0.66 -2.11
C PRO A 48 3.43 -0.32 -3.14
N ARG A 49 3.73 -0.07 -4.41
CA ARG A 49 3.44 -1.02 -5.47
C ARG A 49 4.43 -2.18 -5.38
N ILE A 50 3.92 -3.38 -5.19
CA ILE A 50 4.71 -4.59 -5.34
C ILE A 50 4.65 -4.95 -6.82
N GLU A 51 5.76 -4.92 -7.51
CA GLU A 51 5.83 -5.36 -8.90
C GLU A 51 5.54 -6.86 -8.93
N SER A 52 4.30 -7.21 -9.25
CA SER A 52 3.89 -8.59 -9.47
C SER A 52 4.11 -8.93 -10.93
N THR A 53 4.76 -10.05 -11.19
CA THR A 53 4.90 -10.63 -12.53
C THR A 53 3.60 -11.29 -13.02
N SER A 54 2.55 -11.34 -12.20
CA SER A 54 1.25 -11.90 -12.57
C SER A 54 0.31 -10.82 -13.10
N ASN A 55 -0.43 -11.13 -14.18
CA ASN A 55 -1.45 -10.27 -14.80
C ASN A 55 -2.73 -10.09 -13.95
N LEU A 56 -2.70 -10.41 -12.66
CA LEU A 56 -3.80 -10.16 -11.73
C LEU A 56 -3.83 -8.68 -11.41
N ASP A 57 -5.02 -8.09 -11.38
CA ASP A 57 -5.19 -6.67 -11.08
C ASP A 57 -4.53 -6.33 -9.73
N PRO A 58 -3.39 -5.65 -9.75
CA PRO A 58 -2.59 -5.43 -8.54
C PRO A 58 -3.27 -4.48 -7.55
N LEU A 59 -4.25 -3.68 -8.02
CA LEU A 59 -4.87 -2.64 -7.22
C LEU A 59 -5.63 -3.20 -6.02
N ILE A 60 -6.36 -4.30 -6.19
CA ILE A 60 -7.21 -4.88 -5.14
C ILE A 60 -6.36 -5.47 -4.01
N TYR A 61 -5.20 -6.05 -4.34
CA TYR A 61 -4.37 -6.74 -3.35
C TYR A 61 -3.55 -5.80 -2.46
N HIS A 62 -3.20 -4.60 -2.95
CA HIS A 62 -2.36 -3.66 -2.21
C HIS A 62 -3.07 -2.99 -1.02
N PHE A 63 -4.40 -2.88 -1.08
CA PHE A 63 -5.20 -2.29 -0.01
C PHE A 63 -5.78 -3.33 0.95
N ILE A 64 -5.21 -4.53 0.96
CA ILE A 64 -5.59 -5.63 1.85
C ILE A 64 -4.36 -6.13 2.61
N LYS A 65 -4.46 -6.18 3.93
CA LYS A 65 -3.50 -6.86 4.80
C LYS A 65 -4.10 -8.17 5.27
N ASN A 66 -3.48 -9.27 4.92
CA ASN A 66 -3.75 -10.55 5.56
C ASN A 66 -2.82 -10.69 6.77
N TYR A 67 -3.39 -10.88 7.94
CA TYR A 67 -2.68 -11.05 9.19
C TYR A 67 -3.13 -12.33 9.87
N SER A 68 -2.19 -13.08 10.40
CA SER A 68 -2.49 -14.26 11.21
C SER A 68 -1.62 -14.32 12.45
N PHE A 69 -2.25 -14.52 13.59
CA PHE A 69 -1.56 -14.81 14.85
C PHE A 69 -0.75 -16.13 14.80
N TYR A 70 -1.07 -17.04 13.88
CA TYR A 70 -0.31 -18.27 13.68
C TYR A 70 1.17 -17.98 13.45
N PHE A 71 1.50 -16.94 12.68
CA PHE A 71 2.89 -16.59 12.34
C PHE A 71 3.70 -15.97 13.48
N LEU A 72 3.10 -15.72 14.63
CA LEU A 72 3.83 -15.30 15.83
C LEU A 72 4.54 -16.47 16.51
N GLY A 73 4.17 -17.71 16.17
CA GLY A 73 4.79 -18.92 16.69
C GLY A 73 4.50 -19.21 18.16
N ASP A 74 4.09 -18.22 18.94
CA ASP A 74 3.79 -18.32 20.37
C ASP A 74 2.28 -18.16 20.61
N PRO A 75 1.57 -19.21 21.06
CA PRO A 75 0.14 -19.15 21.35
C PRO A 75 -0.22 -18.25 22.54
N THR A 76 0.74 -17.92 23.40
CA THR A 76 0.52 -17.04 24.56
C THR A 76 0.43 -15.57 24.19
N ILE A 77 0.89 -15.20 22.98
CA ILE A 77 0.74 -13.83 22.46
C ILE A 77 -0.71 -13.63 22.05
N VAL A 78 -1.46 -12.92 22.88
CA VAL A 78 -2.90 -12.65 22.68
C VAL A 78 -3.19 -11.28 22.06
N LYS A 79 -2.14 -10.48 21.80
CA LYS A 79 -2.27 -9.12 21.31
C LYS A 79 -1.06 -8.75 20.45
N ASP A 80 -1.32 -8.04 19.33
CA ASP A 80 -0.27 -7.50 18.46
C ASP A 80 -0.74 -6.19 17.80
N THR A 81 0.17 -5.48 17.15
CA THR A 81 -0.13 -4.25 16.42
C THR A 81 0.12 -4.43 14.93
N ILE A 82 -0.93 -4.32 14.14
CA ILE A 82 -0.83 -4.26 12.68
C ILE A 82 -0.56 -2.81 12.27
N TRP A 83 0.57 -2.60 11.59
CA TRP A 83 0.91 -1.29 11.06
C TRP A 83 0.20 -1.07 9.72
N LEU A 84 -0.52 0.06 9.64
CA LEU A 84 -1.19 0.50 8.42
C LEU A 84 -0.18 1.10 7.43
N PRO A 85 -0.55 1.21 6.15
CA PRO A 85 0.22 2.00 5.20
C PRO A 85 0.40 3.44 5.70
N GLN A 86 1.45 4.08 5.22
CA GLN A 86 1.70 5.48 5.51
C GLN A 86 0.51 6.33 5.05
N VAL A 87 0.06 7.25 5.90
CA VAL A 87 -0.85 8.32 5.47
C VAL A 87 -0.04 9.56 5.15
N ARG A 88 -0.22 10.07 3.94
CA ARG A 88 0.35 11.34 3.48
C ARG A 88 -0.75 12.35 3.25
N ILE A 89 -0.36 13.61 3.23
CA ILE A 89 -1.26 14.72 2.96
C ILE A 89 -0.90 15.44 1.66
N VAL A 90 -1.92 16.01 1.03
CA VAL A 90 -1.81 17.03 -0.02
C VAL A 90 -2.25 18.36 0.60
N GLY A 91 -1.68 19.46 0.13
CA GLY A 91 -1.94 20.79 0.65
C GLY A 91 -0.75 21.34 1.42
N ASN A 92 -1.00 22.19 2.37
CA ASN A 92 0.05 22.86 3.15
C ASN A 92 0.33 22.13 4.47
N VAL A 93 1.56 22.23 4.95
CA VAL A 93 1.89 21.89 6.34
C VAL A 93 1.23 22.88 7.29
N ALA A 94 0.90 22.45 8.49
CA ALA A 94 0.39 23.31 9.55
C ALA A 94 1.46 23.51 10.64
N ASP A 95 1.30 24.54 11.43
CA ASP A 95 2.14 24.85 12.60
C ASP A 95 1.72 24.11 13.87
N HIS A 96 0.68 23.27 13.76
CA HIS A 96 0.13 22.45 14.84
C HIS A 96 -0.09 21.01 14.37
N ASP A 97 -0.27 20.12 15.31
CA ASP A 97 -0.61 18.73 15.08
C ASP A 97 -2.05 18.61 14.56
N ARG A 98 -2.27 17.77 13.55
CA ARG A 98 -3.57 17.55 12.91
C ARG A 98 -4.00 16.08 13.04
N VAL A 99 -5.23 15.87 13.41
CA VAL A 99 -5.78 14.52 13.62
C VAL A 99 -6.25 13.92 12.29
N ILE A 100 -5.89 12.66 12.03
CA ILE A 100 -6.45 11.85 10.96
C ILE A 100 -7.65 11.08 11.50
N ASN A 101 -8.82 11.28 10.91
CA ASN A 101 -9.99 10.49 11.24
C ASN A 101 -10.03 9.21 10.41
N ILE A 102 -10.10 8.07 11.09
CA ILE A 102 -10.32 6.77 10.46
C ILE A 102 -11.63 6.20 10.99
N LYS A 103 -12.54 5.89 10.08
CA LYS A 103 -13.79 5.21 10.36
C LYS A 103 -13.72 3.74 10.00
N VAL A 104 -14.43 2.94 10.75
CA VAL A 104 -14.72 1.55 10.39
C VAL A 104 -15.98 1.51 9.54
N ILE A 105 -15.91 0.84 8.40
CA ILE A 105 -17.06 0.64 7.51
C ILE A 105 -17.74 -0.65 7.92
N ASP A 106 -18.98 -0.55 8.41
CA ASP A 106 -19.76 -1.71 8.91
C ASP A 106 -20.02 -2.73 7.80
N SER A 107 -20.34 -2.28 6.59
CA SER A 107 -20.46 -3.16 5.44
C SER A 107 -19.10 -3.71 5.04
N GLY A 108 -18.83 -4.96 5.39
CA GLY A 108 -17.53 -5.62 5.12
C GLY A 108 -16.63 -5.76 6.35
N THR A 109 -17.06 -5.29 7.51
CA THR A 109 -16.41 -5.53 8.80
C THR A 109 -17.17 -6.60 9.59
N THR A 110 -16.42 -7.57 10.09
CA THR A 110 -16.95 -8.61 11.01
C THR A 110 -16.24 -8.56 12.36
N ALA A 111 -15.10 -7.86 12.44
CA ALA A 111 -14.39 -7.64 13.69
C ALA A 111 -15.14 -6.64 14.59
N ILE A 112 -15.11 -6.88 15.89
CA ILE A 112 -15.83 -6.09 16.90
C ILE A 112 -14.84 -5.20 17.65
N ALA A 113 -15.10 -3.89 17.68
CA ALA A 113 -14.30 -2.92 18.43
C ALA A 113 -14.25 -3.24 19.92
N GLY A 114 -13.08 -3.12 20.53
CA GLY A 114 -12.84 -3.45 21.94
C GLY A 114 -12.75 -4.94 22.23
N LYS A 115 -13.21 -5.81 21.33
CA LYS A 115 -13.08 -7.27 21.43
C LYS A 115 -11.95 -7.79 20.54
N ASN A 116 -12.01 -7.51 19.24
CA ASN A 116 -11.06 -8.04 18.25
C ASN A 116 -10.00 -7.03 17.85
N TYR A 117 -10.29 -5.74 17.96
CA TYR A 117 -9.35 -4.66 17.62
C TYR A 117 -9.60 -3.39 18.42
N LYS A 118 -8.58 -2.51 18.40
CA LYS A 118 -8.65 -1.15 18.89
C LYS A 118 -7.91 -0.23 17.92
N LEU A 119 -8.56 0.83 17.47
CA LEU A 119 -7.90 1.90 16.72
C LEU A 119 -7.08 2.76 17.70
N LEU A 120 -5.89 3.16 17.25
CA LEU A 120 -5.03 4.07 18.00
C LEU A 120 -5.26 5.51 17.51
N ASN A 121 -4.67 6.49 18.20
CA ASN A 121 -4.75 7.88 17.78
C ASN A 121 -3.75 8.14 16.62
N TYR A 122 -4.23 8.82 15.59
CA TYR A 122 -3.48 9.08 14.37
C TYR A 122 -3.29 10.59 14.19
N VAL A 123 -2.04 11.01 14.06
CA VAL A 123 -1.67 12.44 14.02
C VAL A 123 -0.68 12.68 12.88
N VAL A 124 -0.87 13.78 12.16
CA VAL A 124 0.14 14.39 11.31
C VAL A 124 0.82 15.48 12.14
N PRO A 125 2.09 15.34 12.48
CA PRO A 125 2.80 16.33 13.30
C PRO A 125 2.88 17.70 12.61
N ALA A 126 3.02 18.75 13.41
CA ALA A 126 3.32 20.09 12.93
C ALA A 126 4.50 20.08 11.95
N GLY A 127 4.40 20.81 10.85
CA GLY A 127 5.42 20.89 9.81
C GLY A 127 5.61 19.63 8.96
N SER A 128 4.80 18.59 9.14
CA SER A 128 4.91 17.32 8.42
C SER A 128 3.87 17.16 7.31
N PHE A 129 4.28 16.45 6.23
CA PHE A 129 3.39 15.92 5.19
C PHE A 129 3.00 14.46 5.41
N VAL A 130 3.42 13.87 6.52
CA VAL A 130 3.28 12.45 6.79
C VAL A 130 2.76 12.27 8.21
N ALA A 131 1.74 11.43 8.36
CA ALA A 131 1.26 11.04 9.67
C ALA A 131 2.30 10.18 10.42
N ASN A 132 2.23 10.20 11.75
CA ASN A 132 2.94 9.24 12.57
C ASN A 132 2.59 7.81 12.15
N LYS A 133 3.43 6.86 12.55
CA LYS A 133 3.18 5.45 12.25
C LYS A 133 1.80 5.04 12.80
N LEU A 134 0.92 4.62 11.89
CA LEU A 134 -0.46 4.28 12.22
C LEU A 134 -0.57 2.80 12.53
N GLY A 135 -1.16 2.44 13.68
CA GLY A 135 -1.34 1.06 14.10
C GLY A 135 -2.77 0.72 14.44
N VAL A 136 -3.15 -0.52 14.23
CA VAL A 136 -4.36 -1.14 14.76
C VAL A 136 -3.94 -2.23 15.72
N GLU A 137 -4.29 -2.09 16.97
CA GLU A 137 -4.10 -3.14 17.96
C GLU A 137 -5.14 -4.23 17.70
N VAL A 138 -4.71 -5.49 17.59
CA VAL A 138 -5.56 -6.65 17.33
C VAL A 138 -5.40 -7.68 18.44
N TYR A 139 -6.48 -8.43 18.70
CA TYR A 139 -6.53 -9.39 19.78
C TYR A 139 -6.80 -10.80 19.26
N ARG A 140 -6.05 -11.78 19.79
CA ARG A 140 -6.29 -13.21 19.56
C ARG A 140 -7.45 -13.66 20.45
N THR A 141 -8.64 -13.64 19.89
CA THR A 141 -9.88 -13.99 20.59
C THR A 141 -10.42 -15.37 20.17
N ALA A 142 -11.22 -16.01 21.00
CA ALA A 142 -11.72 -17.36 20.75
C ALA A 142 -12.56 -17.47 19.46
N ASP A 143 -13.21 -16.39 19.03
CA ASP A 143 -13.99 -16.34 17.79
C ASP A 143 -13.13 -16.28 16.51
N LEU A 144 -11.83 -16.05 16.63
CA LEU A 144 -10.92 -16.26 15.52
C LEU A 144 -10.88 -17.74 15.11
N GLY A 145 -10.78 -18.71 16.02
CA GLY A 145 -10.82 -20.13 15.74
C GLY A 145 -10.43 -20.47 14.29
N ASP A 146 -11.38 -21.05 13.55
CA ASP A 146 -11.26 -21.29 12.10
C ASP A 146 -11.79 -20.12 11.24
N ASN A 147 -12.14 -19.02 11.83
CA ASN A 147 -12.69 -17.86 11.12
C ASN A 147 -11.61 -16.85 10.74
N THR A 148 -11.91 -16.06 9.71
CA THR A 148 -11.18 -14.85 9.37
C THR A 148 -12.09 -13.66 9.63
N LEU A 149 -11.71 -12.80 10.57
CA LEU A 149 -12.41 -11.56 10.82
C LEU A 149 -11.92 -10.49 9.86
N LYS A 150 -12.85 -9.64 9.41
CA LYS A 150 -12.57 -8.56 8.46
C LYS A 150 -12.73 -7.22 9.17
N LEU A 151 -11.81 -6.31 8.91
CA LEU A 151 -11.87 -4.93 9.37
C LEU A 151 -11.64 -4.01 8.16
N MET A 152 -12.67 -3.24 7.80
CA MET A 152 -12.62 -2.27 6.71
C MET A 152 -12.47 -0.87 7.29
N LEU A 153 -11.37 -0.22 6.96
CA LEU A 153 -11.03 1.13 7.41
C LEU A 153 -11.20 2.12 6.27
N LYS A 154 -11.64 3.33 6.60
CA LYS A 154 -11.74 4.45 5.67
C LYS A 154 -11.27 5.74 6.34
N LEU A 155 -10.50 6.54 5.61
CA LEU A 155 -10.21 7.91 5.99
C LEU A 155 -11.48 8.75 5.90
N GLU A 156 -11.77 9.57 6.91
CA GLU A 156 -12.88 10.50 6.90
C GLU A 156 -12.40 11.95 6.85
N PRO A 157 -13.10 12.81 6.09
CA PRO A 157 -12.84 14.24 6.11
C PRO A 157 -13.02 14.81 7.53
N ASN A 158 -12.25 15.84 7.83
CA ASN A 158 -12.41 16.66 9.03
C ASN A 158 -12.01 18.11 8.73
N ALA A 159 -11.96 18.96 9.74
CA ALA A 159 -11.63 20.37 9.55
C ALA A 159 -10.22 20.60 9.00
N ASP A 160 -9.26 19.75 9.36
CA ASP A 160 -7.87 19.83 8.88
C ASP A 160 -7.69 19.25 7.48
N PHE A 161 -8.50 18.26 7.14
CA PHE A 161 -8.46 17.50 5.89
C PHE A 161 -9.87 17.39 5.30
N PRO A 162 -10.42 18.48 4.75
CA PRO A 162 -11.77 18.48 4.16
C PRO A 162 -11.86 17.64 2.89
N GLY A 163 -10.73 17.50 2.17
CA GLY A 163 -10.65 16.70 0.94
C GLY A 163 -10.07 15.31 1.19
N LEU A 164 -10.57 14.30 0.52
CA LEU A 164 -10.01 12.95 0.45
C LEU A 164 -9.70 12.60 -1.00
N MET A 165 -8.59 11.87 -1.19
CA MET A 165 -8.35 11.22 -2.48
C MET A 165 -9.24 9.98 -2.56
N ILE A 166 -10.38 10.13 -3.23
CA ILE A 166 -11.38 9.07 -3.38
C ILE A 166 -10.89 8.06 -4.43
N GLY A 167 -10.97 6.79 -4.04
CA GLY A 167 -10.63 5.67 -4.92
C GLY A 167 -9.14 5.37 -4.98
N ASN A 168 -8.86 4.11 -5.30
CA ASN A 168 -7.51 3.61 -5.40
C ASN A 168 -6.95 3.94 -6.78
N SER A 169 -5.87 4.69 -6.84
CA SER A 169 -5.21 5.10 -8.07
C SER A 169 -3.70 4.86 -8.01
N LEU A 170 -3.08 4.72 -9.19
CA LEU A 170 -1.63 4.66 -9.30
C LEU A 170 -1.05 6.07 -9.16
N SER A 171 0.03 6.21 -8.38
CA SER A 171 0.77 7.48 -8.30
C SER A 171 1.43 7.83 -9.64
N TYR A 172 1.74 9.11 -9.83
CA TYR A 172 2.35 9.60 -11.07
C TYR A 172 3.67 8.89 -11.42
N ASP A 173 4.47 8.54 -10.42
CA ASP A 173 5.74 7.83 -10.59
C ASP A 173 5.58 6.30 -10.72
N ALA A 174 4.36 5.80 -10.73
CA ALA A 174 3.99 4.39 -10.79
C ALA A 174 4.58 3.49 -9.69
N LYS A 175 5.12 4.09 -8.60
CA LYS A 175 5.75 3.37 -7.49
C LYS A 175 4.81 3.06 -6.35
N TYR A 176 3.71 3.79 -6.25
CA TYR A 176 2.76 3.69 -5.16
C TYR A 176 1.33 3.68 -5.68
N TYR A 177 0.46 3.12 -4.88
CA TYR A 177 -0.98 3.31 -4.99
C TYR A 177 -1.44 4.27 -3.90
N THR A 178 -2.44 5.07 -4.22
CA THR A 178 -3.09 6.01 -3.31
C THR A 178 -4.55 5.66 -3.15
N GLY A 179 -5.11 5.81 -1.96
CA GLY A 179 -6.52 5.53 -1.70
C GLY A 179 -6.97 5.99 -0.33
N ASP A 180 -8.27 5.87 -0.08
CA ASP A 180 -8.90 6.26 1.18
C ASP A 180 -9.36 5.08 2.03
N THR A 181 -9.32 3.87 1.50
CA THR A 181 -9.78 2.66 2.19
C THR A 181 -8.67 1.63 2.36
N TYR A 182 -8.72 0.87 3.45
CA TYR A 182 -7.79 -0.21 3.72
C TYR A 182 -8.48 -1.35 4.46
N LYS A 183 -8.26 -2.58 4.01
CA LYS A 183 -8.87 -3.78 4.60
C LYS A 183 -7.82 -4.59 5.36
N ILE A 184 -8.20 -5.09 6.51
CA ILE A 184 -7.41 -6.05 7.28
C ILE A 184 -8.23 -7.33 7.44
N ASN A 185 -7.66 -8.45 7.05
CA ASN A 185 -8.16 -9.78 7.37
C ASN A 185 -7.33 -10.29 8.56
N ILE A 186 -8.00 -10.65 9.65
CA ILE A 186 -7.39 -11.11 10.90
C ILE A 186 -7.77 -12.58 11.10
N SER A 187 -6.79 -13.46 11.28
CA SER A 187 -7.00 -14.89 11.48
C SER A 187 -6.06 -15.45 12.55
N ASN A 188 -6.29 -16.70 12.93
CA ASN A 188 -5.38 -17.47 13.79
C ASN A 188 -5.03 -18.82 13.17
N LYS A 189 -5.08 -18.92 11.86
CA LYS A 189 -4.78 -20.13 11.11
C LYS A 189 -3.68 -19.89 10.07
N LEU A 190 -3.11 -20.98 9.60
CA LEU A 190 -2.16 -20.96 8.52
C LEU A 190 -2.86 -20.45 7.25
N ILE A 191 -2.39 -19.34 6.72
CA ILE A 191 -2.86 -18.71 5.48
C ILE A 191 -1.69 -18.48 4.56
N GLU A 192 -1.97 -18.21 3.29
CA GLU A 192 -0.92 -17.81 2.37
C GLU A 192 -0.13 -16.63 2.93
N PRO A 193 1.19 -16.76 3.03
CA PRO A 193 2.05 -15.68 3.53
C PRO A 193 1.94 -14.44 2.62
N PRO A 194 1.99 -13.22 3.18
CA PRO A 194 1.81 -11.99 2.42
C PRO A 194 2.86 -11.78 1.32
N TYR A 195 4.00 -12.42 1.41
CA TYR A 195 5.11 -12.34 0.45
C TYR A 195 5.37 -13.68 -0.25
N TRP A 196 4.34 -14.47 -0.51
CA TRP A 196 4.47 -15.76 -1.18
C TRP A 196 4.83 -15.67 -2.67
N ALA A 197 4.38 -14.62 -3.35
CA ALA A 197 4.52 -14.49 -4.80
C ALA A 197 5.94 -14.75 -5.35
N PRO A 198 7.04 -14.25 -4.77
CA PRO A 198 8.41 -14.56 -5.20
C PRO A 198 8.79 -16.04 -5.09
N PHE A 199 8.09 -16.81 -4.26
CA PHE A 199 8.40 -18.22 -3.99
C PHE A 199 7.63 -19.19 -4.87
N ILE A 200 6.65 -18.71 -5.64
CA ILE A 200 5.85 -19.56 -6.55
C ILE A 200 6.73 -20.30 -7.55
N ILE A 201 7.77 -19.66 -8.09
CA ILE A 201 8.72 -20.27 -9.04
C ILE A 201 9.57 -21.38 -8.41
N HIS A 202 9.63 -21.43 -7.09
CA HIS A 202 10.44 -22.41 -6.35
C HIS A 202 9.59 -23.51 -5.70
N PHE A 203 8.44 -23.13 -5.15
CA PHE A 203 7.59 -24.01 -4.35
C PHE A 203 6.19 -24.22 -4.95
N ASN A 204 5.95 -23.71 -6.17
CA ASN A 204 4.65 -23.74 -6.84
C ASN A 204 3.56 -22.93 -6.10
N ALA A 205 2.30 -23.10 -6.51
CA ALA A 205 1.18 -22.45 -5.86
C ALA A 205 1.11 -22.79 -4.36
N PHE A 206 0.62 -21.85 -3.59
CA PHE A 206 0.37 -22.06 -2.16
C PHE A 206 -0.65 -23.18 -1.95
N SER A 207 -0.41 -23.99 -0.94
CA SER A 207 -1.35 -24.93 -0.34
C SER A 207 -1.11 -24.90 1.18
N THR A 208 -2.17 -24.97 1.96
CA THR A 208 -2.08 -24.98 3.42
C THR A 208 -1.31 -26.18 3.91
N VAL A 209 -1.59 -27.38 3.34
CA VAL A 209 -0.90 -28.62 3.74
C VAL A 209 0.57 -28.57 3.36
N LYS A 210 0.88 -28.13 2.13
CA LYS A 210 2.27 -27.94 1.69
C LYS A 210 3.03 -26.98 2.60
N TYR A 211 2.45 -25.83 2.91
CA TYR A 211 3.13 -24.82 3.71
C TYR A 211 3.29 -25.28 5.17
N GLN A 212 2.30 -26.00 5.73
CA GLN A 212 2.46 -26.63 7.05
C GLN A 212 3.65 -27.60 7.05
N PHE A 213 3.75 -28.48 6.05
CA PHE A 213 4.85 -29.38 5.89
C PHE A 213 6.21 -28.63 5.79
N MET A 214 6.25 -27.54 5.03
CA MET A 214 7.45 -26.71 4.95
C MET A 214 7.86 -26.12 6.31
N VAL A 215 6.91 -25.62 7.08
CA VAL A 215 7.16 -25.08 8.43
C VAL A 215 7.67 -26.18 9.36
N ASP A 216 7.06 -27.37 9.31
CA ASP A 216 7.42 -28.49 10.18
C ASP A 216 8.85 -29.03 9.87
N VAL A 217 9.23 -29.04 8.59
CA VAL A 217 10.56 -29.53 8.15
C VAL A 217 11.66 -28.47 8.32
N LEU A 218 11.35 -27.25 8.00
CA LEU A 218 12.36 -26.17 7.96
C LEU A 218 12.46 -25.38 9.27
N HIS A 219 11.39 -25.38 10.08
CA HIS A 219 11.23 -24.55 11.29
C HIS A 219 11.35 -23.04 11.00
N VAL A 220 10.94 -22.61 9.80
CA VAL A 220 10.93 -21.21 9.38
C VAL A 220 9.63 -20.86 8.66
N TYR A 221 9.21 -19.61 8.78
CA TYR A 221 8.03 -19.09 8.08
C TYR A 221 8.45 -18.33 6.82
N ILE A 222 8.28 -18.98 5.68
CA ILE A 222 8.66 -18.43 4.36
C ILE A 222 7.64 -17.39 3.92
N GLY A 223 8.12 -16.24 3.40
CA GLY A 223 7.24 -15.21 2.83
C GLY A 223 6.42 -14.42 3.85
N THR A 224 6.72 -14.50 5.15
CA THR A 224 5.97 -13.75 6.19
C THR A 224 6.48 -12.33 6.37
N ASN A 225 7.78 -12.10 6.15
CA ASN A 225 8.42 -10.80 6.29
C ASN A 225 9.51 -10.64 5.21
N PRO A 226 9.54 -9.56 4.42
CA PRO A 226 10.55 -9.35 3.40
C PRO A 226 11.95 -9.18 3.98
N ASP A 227 12.08 -8.63 5.20
CA ASP A 227 13.38 -8.35 5.84
C ASP A 227 14.00 -9.59 6.50
N THR A 228 13.17 -10.55 6.89
CA THR A 228 13.61 -11.83 7.52
C THR A 228 13.41 -13.01 6.59
N SER A 229 12.79 -12.76 5.43
CA SER A 229 12.50 -13.79 4.47
C SER A 229 13.77 -14.25 3.81
N ILE A 230 14.08 -15.48 4.07
CA ILE A 230 14.85 -16.38 3.23
C ILE A 230 15.87 -15.63 2.40
N ASP A 231 17.08 -15.75 2.84
CA ASP A 231 18.19 -15.68 1.92
C ASP A 231 17.87 -16.58 0.70
N LEU A 232 17.53 -15.96 -0.43
CA LEU A 232 17.27 -16.66 -1.69
C LEU A 232 18.45 -17.56 -2.08
N GLY A 233 19.66 -17.27 -1.56
CA GLY A 233 20.83 -18.14 -1.66
C GLY A 233 20.62 -19.51 -1.03
N ASN A 234 19.75 -19.66 -0.05
CA ASN A 234 19.45 -20.91 0.63
C ASN A 234 18.27 -21.69 0.02
N ILE A 235 17.64 -21.18 -1.02
CA ILE A 235 16.42 -21.79 -1.61
C ILE A 235 16.66 -23.23 -2.06
N THR A 236 17.82 -23.50 -2.66
CA THR A 236 18.21 -24.87 -3.09
C THR A 236 18.37 -25.81 -1.92
N ILE A 237 18.92 -25.34 -0.80
CA ILE A 237 19.08 -26.13 0.43
C ILE A 237 17.69 -26.46 0.99
N TYR A 238 16.79 -25.50 1.04
CA TYR A 238 15.41 -25.71 1.50
C TYR A 238 14.68 -26.72 0.61
N LYS A 239 14.75 -26.59 -0.72
CA LYS A 239 14.16 -27.55 -1.64
C LYS A 239 14.68 -28.96 -1.42
N THR A 240 16.00 -29.14 -1.28
CA THR A 240 16.62 -30.43 -1.03
C THR A 240 16.10 -31.05 0.28
N ARG A 241 16.05 -30.29 1.35
CA ARG A 241 15.52 -30.76 2.65
C ARG A 241 14.06 -31.16 2.56
N LEU A 242 13.24 -30.34 1.87
CA LEU A 242 11.81 -30.58 1.69
C LEU A 242 11.56 -31.83 0.85
N ASN A 243 12.27 -31.99 -0.27
CA ASN A 243 12.13 -33.19 -1.11
C ASN A 243 12.54 -34.46 -0.36
N ASN A 244 13.66 -34.44 0.35
CA ASN A 244 14.10 -35.59 1.14
C ASN A 244 13.08 -35.96 2.23
N ALA A 245 12.54 -34.97 2.94
CA ALA A 245 11.51 -35.22 3.95
C ALA A 245 10.18 -35.71 3.34
N LEU A 246 9.82 -35.21 2.16
CA LEU A 246 8.62 -35.67 1.43
C LEU A 246 8.78 -37.10 0.94
N ASP A 247 9.94 -37.44 0.39
CA ASP A 247 10.25 -38.81 -0.01
C ASP A 247 10.19 -39.76 1.18
N GLU A 248 10.76 -39.37 2.32
CA GLU A 248 10.69 -40.15 3.56
C GLU A 248 9.23 -40.33 4.02
N TYR A 249 8.44 -39.26 4.02
CA TYR A 249 7.01 -39.33 4.36
C TYR A 249 6.27 -40.30 3.44
N ASN A 250 6.41 -40.15 2.12
CA ASN A 250 5.70 -40.96 1.14
C ASN A 250 6.13 -42.44 1.17
N ASN A 251 7.42 -42.72 1.39
CA ASN A 251 7.93 -44.09 1.59
C ASN A 251 7.33 -44.76 2.83
N ASN A 252 7.12 -44.01 3.90
CA ASN A 252 6.48 -44.50 5.10
C ASN A 252 4.95 -44.61 4.98
N HIS A 253 4.35 -43.99 3.92
CA HIS A 253 2.91 -43.97 3.66
C HIS A 253 2.60 -44.38 2.20
N PRO A 254 2.98 -45.58 1.72
CA PRO A 254 2.98 -45.93 0.30
C PRO A 254 1.58 -45.91 -0.36
N ASN A 255 0.50 -45.97 0.42
CA ASN A 255 -0.88 -45.89 -0.07
C ASN A 255 -1.57 -44.57 0.28
N ASN A 256 -0.83 -43.63 0.86
CA ASN A 256 -1.37 -42.33 1.33
C ASN A 256 -0.28 -41.26 1.30
N HIS A 257 0.18 -40.97 0.07
CA HIS A 257 1.16 -39.89 -0.15
C HIS A 257 0.59 -38.55 0.33
N LEU A 258 1.48 -37.64 0.68
CA LEU A 258 1.06 -36.32 1.13
C LEU A 258 0.42 -35.54 0.00
N THR A 259 -0.85 -35.18 0.19
CA THR A 259 -1.64 -34.41 -0.80
C THR A 259 -2.03 -33.04 -0.25
N ASP A 260 -2.28 -32.11 -1.14
CA ASP A 260 -2.87 -30.82 -0.82
C ASP A 260 -4.36 -30.95 -0.45
N GLU A 261 -5.00 -29.83 -0.09
CA GLU A 261 -6.42 -29.75 0.24
C GLU A 261 -7.36 -30.11 -0.90
N ASN A 262 -6.85 -30.26 -2.13
CA ASN A 262 -7.60 -30.64 -3.33
C ASN A 262 -7.32 -32.11 -3.73
N GLY A 263 -6.48 -32.82 -2.99
CA GLY A 263 -6.10 -34.21 -3.27
C GLY A 263 -4.96 -34.35 -4.27
N ASN A 264 -4.26 -33.29 -4.67
CA ASN A 264 -3.09 -33.38 -5.53
C ASN A 264 -1.84 -33.67 -4.72
N GLU A 265 -0.96 -34.54 -5.20
CA GLU A 265 0.33 -34.80 -4.55
C GLU A 265 1.15 -33.51 -4.44
N ILE A 266 1.74 -33.32 -3.27
CA ILE A 266 2.61 -32.16 -3.02
C ILE A 266 3.96 -32.38 -3.70
N SER A 267 4.54 -31.28 -4.19
CA SER A 267 5.90 -31.23 -4.76
C SER A 267 6.59 -29.90 -4.45
N PHE A 268 7.94 -29.91 -4.44
CA PHE A 268 8.78 -28.74 -4.17
C PHE A 268 9.78 -28.46 -5.28
#